data_20061a3d8989132440fb14fbf9540e40
#
_entry.id   20061a3d8989132440fb14fbf9540e40
#
_cell.length_a   1.000
_cell.length_b   1.000
_cell.length_c   1.000
_cell.angle_alpha   90.00
_cell.angle_beta   90.00
_cell.angle_gamma   90.00
#
_symmetry.space_group_name_H-M   'P 1'
#
loop_
_entity.id
_entity.type
_entity.pdbx_description
1 polymer ?
#
loop_
_entity_poly.entity_id
_entity_poly.type
_entity_poly.pdbx_seq_one_letter_code
_entity_poly.pdbx_strand_id
1 'polypeptide(L)'
;MADDFQGGFEEFGDADFGERALNIHFTPEIMAGVYANHARLRHSPYELTVTFGEVGDEGGRLAGLAVARVHMSPRFTSELIEALHDNFSKWRYTQGVRDLPESETHHESEDADLDDEAGGPD
;
A
#
# COMPACT_ATOMS: atom_id res chain seq x y z
N MET A 1 8.16 -28.97 6.52
CA MET A 1 7.78 -28.66 6.43
C MET A 1 7.09 -27.77 6.94
N ALA A 2 6.47 -27.98 7.58
CA ALA A 2 5.75 -27.06 8.17
C ALA A 2 6.57 -25.97 8.57
N ASP A 3 7.73 -26.19 8.92
CA ASP A 3 8.51 -25.23 9.27
C ASP A 3 8.68 -24.22 8.31
N ASP A 4 8.66 -24.49 7.12
CA ASP A 4 8.83 -23.53 6.15
C ASP A 4 7.83 -22.51 6.24
N PHE A 5 6.70 -22.83 6.71
CA PHE A 5 5.68 -21.92 6.72
C PHE A 5 5.36 -21.39 8.01
N GLN A 6 6.14 -21.71 8.99
CA GLN A 6 5.86 -21.17 10.21
C GLN A 6 6.00 -19.73 10.13
N GLY A 7 6.98 -19.27 9.47
CA GLY A 7 7.10 -17.87 9.26
C GLY A 7 6.16 -17.38 8.23
N GLY A 8 5.51 -18.25 7.55
CA GLY A 8 4.62 -17.85 6.52
C GLY A 8 3.21 -17.66 6.98
N PHE A 9 2.97 -17.70 8.27
CA PHE A 9 1.64 -17.48 8.76
C PHE A 9 1.63 -16.31 9.69
N GLU A 10 0.65 -15.48 9.55
CA GLU A 10 0.47 -14.39 10.47
C GLU A 10 -0.96 -14.39 10.90
N GLU A 11 -1.19 -14.06 12.14
CA GLU A 11 -2.52 -14.07 12.64
C GLU A 11 -3.07 -12.68 12.60
N PHE A 12 -4.16 -12.51 11.92
CA PHE A 12 -4.75 -11.22 11.76
C PHE A 12 -6.03 -11.26 12.52
N GLY A 13 -6.00 -11.37 13.73
CA GLY A 13 -7.20 -11.57 14.43
C GLY A 13 -8.02 -10.37 14.56
N ASP A 14 -8.46 -9.70 13.67
CA ASP A 14 -9.06 -8.58 13.76
C ASP A 14 -10.40 -8.45 13.73
N ALA A 15 -10.81 -7.39 13.90
CA ALA A 15 -12.15 -7.09 14.11
C ALA A 15 -13.06 -7.55 13.07
N ASP A 16 -12.60 -7.60 11.89
CA ASP A 16 -13.45 -7.97 10.82
C ASP A 16 -13.90 -9.39 10.89
N PHE A 17 -13.26 -10.21 11.62
CA PHE A 17 -13.59 -11.60 11.70
C PHE A 17 -14.11 -11.99 13.07
N GLY A 18 -14.38 -11.03 13.88
CA GLY A 18 -14.97 -11.26 15.18
C GLY A 18 -14.09 -12.09 16.06
N GLU A 19 -14.62 -13.16 16.58
CA GLU A 19 -13.87 -13.95 17.47
C GLU A 19 -13.03 -14.98 16.80
N ARG A 20 -13.08 -15.07 15.51
CA ARG A 20 -12.32 -16.08 14.81
C ARG A 20 -10.93 -15.56 14.50
N ALA A 21 -9.95 -16.38 14.66
CA ALA A 21 -8.58 -16.02 14.30
C ALA A 21 -8.41 -16.20 12.81
N LEU A 22 -7.65 -15.35 12.20
CA LEU A 22 -7.39 -15.43 10.79
C LEU A 22 -5.95 -15.81 10.56
N ASN A 23 -5.73 -16.92 9.89
CA ASN A 23 -4.38 -17.35 9.57
C ASN A 23 -4.15 -17.18 8.10
N ILE A 24 -3.10 -16.49 7.74
CA ILE A 24 -2.79 -16.23 6.34
C ILE A 24 -1.61 -17.06 5.92
N HIS A 25 -1.76 -17.76 4.83
CA HIS A 25 -0.69 -18.59 4.30
C HIS A 25 0.09 -17.80 3.27
N PHE A 26 1.41 -17.83 3.33
CA PHE A 26 2.25 -17.08 2.43
C PHE A 26 2.94 -18.02 1.46
N THR A 27 2.97 -17.65 0.21
CA THR A 27 3.86 -18.32 -0.72
C THR A 27 5.24 -17.73 -0.56
N PRO A 28 6.28 -18.41 -1.02
CA PRO A 28 7.63 -17.85 -0.89
C PRO A 28 7.77 -16.48 -1.54
N GLU A 29 7.14 -16.28 -2.67
CA GLU A 29 7.25 -15.00 -3.35
C GLU A 29 6.62 -13.90 -2.54
N ILE A 30 5.48 -14.18 -1.97
CA ILE A 30 4.78 -13.17 -1.20
C ILE A 30 5.51 -12.92 0.11
N MET A 31 6.08 -13.97 0.69
CA MET A 31 6.81 -13.81 1.94
C MET A 31 8.02 -12.90 1.73
N ALA A 32 8.66 -12.99 0.57
CA ALA A 32 9.81 -12.15 0.30
C ALA A 32 9.41 -10.69 0.20
N GLY A 33 8.23 -10.44 -0.30
CA GLY A 33 7.72 -9.08 -0.40
C GLY A 33 8.31 -8.32 -1.57
N VAL A 34 7.84 -7.10 -1.73
CA VAL A 34 8.37 -6.22 -2.76
C VAL A 34 8.54 -4.85 -2.13
N TYR A 35 9.45 -4.09 -2.66
CA TYR A 35 9.66 -2.74 -2.17
C TYR A 35 8.93 -1.78 -3.09
N ALA A 36 8.32 -0.76 -2.53
CA ALA A 36 7.65 0.24 -3.32
C ALA A 36 7.87 1.60 -2.68
N ASN A 37 8.10 2.60 -3.49
CA ASN A 37 8.23 3.96 -3.02
C ASN A 37 7.35 4.89 -3.83
N HIS A 38 6.41 4.34 -4.58
CA HIS A 38 5.52 5.12 -5.42
C HIS A 38 4.19 4.39 -5.51
N ALA A 39 3.11 5.11 -5.56
CA ALA A 39 1.80 4.49 -5.73
C ALA A 39 0.94 5.35 -6.63
N ARG A 40 0.16 4.70 -7.47
CA ARG A 40 -0.79 5.35 -8.34
C ARG A 40 -2.15 4.80 -8.03
N LEU A 41 -3.14 5.67 -7.94
CA LEU A 41 -4.45 5.27 -7.49
C LEU A 41 -5.51 5.56 -8.53
N ARG A 42 -6.42 4.63 -8.68
CA ARG A 42 -7.56 4.82 -9.55
C ARG A 42 -8.77 4.31 -8.83
N HIS A 43 -9.95 4.74 -9.21
CA HIS A 43 -11.15 4.22 -8.61
C HIS A 43 -12.27 4.10 -9.63
N SER A 44 -13.21 3.25 -9.34
CA SER A 44 -14.45 3.15 -10.06
C SER A 44 -15.54 3.13 -9.00
N PRO A 45 -16.81 3.03 -9.38
CA PRO A 45 -17.85 2.93 -8.35
C PRO A 45 -17.73 1.68 -7.51
N TYR A 46 -16.98 0.68 -7.98
CA TYR A 46 -16.94 -0.59 -7.30
C TYR A 46 -15.64 -0.93 -6.61
N GLU A 47 -14.58 -0.28 -6.99
CA GLU A 47 -13.30 -0.67 -6.41
C GLU A 47 -12.27 0.43 -6.54
N LEU A 48 -11.27 0.37 -5.70
CA LEU A 48 -10.12 1.23 -5.81
C LEU A 48 -8.95 0.36 -6.19
N THR A 49 -8.07 0.88 -7.00
CA THR A 49 -6.90 0.13 -7.45
C THR A 49 -5.65 0.91 -7.09
N VAL A 50 -4.72 0.24 -6.46
CA VAL A 50 -3.44 0.85 -6.14
C VAL A 50 -2.38 0.11 -6.94
N THR A 51 -1.59 0.83 -7.71
CA THR A 51 -0.46 0.25 -8.40
C THR A 51 0.77 0.76 -7.69
N PHE A 52 1.49 -0.15 -7.06
CA PHE A 52 2.71 0.20 -6.35
C PHE A 52 3.88 0.09 -7.31
N GLY A 53 4.83 0.96 -7.16
CA GLY A 53 5.99 0.93 -8.04
C GLY A 53 7.25 1.32 -7.32
N GLU A 54 8.34 1.08 -7.99
CA GLU A 54 9.63 1.49 -7.50
C GLU A 54 10.17 2.47 -8.52
N VAL A 55 10.47 3.68 -8.08
CA VAL A 55 10.91 4.74 -8.95
C VAL A 55 12.32 5.11 -8.58
N GLY A 56 13.16 5.28 -9.56
CA GLY A 56 14.54 5.67 -9.32
C GLY A 56 15.06 6.55 -10.45
N ASP A 57 16.25 7.01 -10.28
CA ASP A 57 16.85 7.89 -11.25
C ASP A 57 17.76 7.07 -12.13
N GLU A 58 17.54 7.14 -13.44
CA GLU A 58 18.39 6.44 -14.35
C GLU A 58 18.90 7.46 -15.34
N GLY A 59 20.14 7.83 -15.19
CA GLY A 59 20.75 8.73 -16.14
C GLY A 59 20.09 10.09 -16.17
N GLY A 60 19.67 10.59 -15.04
CA GLY A 60 19.06 11.89 -14.99
C GLY A 60 17.58 11.90 -15.28
N ARG A 61 16.98 10.73 -15.48
CA ARG A 61 15.57 10.62 -15.73
C ARG A 61 14.95 9.74 -14.70
N LEU A 62 13.73 10.06 -14.31
CA LEU A 62 13.03 9.17 -13.41
C LEU A 62 12.48 8.01 -14.20
N ALA A 63 12.66 6.83 -13.68
CA ALA A 63 12.13 5.64 -14.32
C ALA A 63 11.48 4.81 -13.26
N GLY A 64 10.41 4.15 -13.58
CA GLY A 64 9.66 3.38 -12.62
C GLY A 64 9.31 2.00 -13.12
N LEU A 65 9.08 1.11 -12.18
CA LEU A 65 8.67 -0.25 -12.49
C LEU A 65 7.53 -0.57 -11.56
N ALA A 66 6.41 -1.02 -12.11
CA ALA A 66 5.30 -1.43 -11.29
C ALA A 66 5.64 -2.76 -10.64
N VAL A 67 5.45 -2.88 -9.35
CA VAL A 67 5.80 -4.10 -8.63
C VAL A 67 4.59 -4.84 -8.12
N ALA A 68 3.45 -4.18 -7.97
CA ALA A 68 2.26 -4.86 -7.49
C ALA A 68 1.05 -4.02 -7.83
N ARG A 69 -0.06 -4.66 -8.05
CA ARG A 69 -1.30 -3.96 -8.33
C ARG A 69 -2.38 -4.62 -7.50
N VAL A 70 -3.10 -3.83 -6.73
CA VAL A 70 -4.05 -4.36 -5.79
C VAL A 70 -5.39 -3.69 -6.02
N HIS A 71 -6.42 -4.51 -6.14
CA HIS A 71 -7.79 -4.04 -6.29
C HIS A 71 -8.49 -4.23 -4.97
N MET A 72 -9.16 -3.21 -4.48
CA MET A 72 -9.74 -3.26 -3.16
C MET A 72 -11.15 -2.74 -3.20
N SER A 73 -11.99 -3.30 -2.34
CA SER A 73 -13.34 -2.76 -2.21
C SER A 73 -13.24 -1.41 -1.51
N PRO A 74 -14.20 -0.54 -1.70
CA PRO A 74 -14.17 0.74 -1.00
C PRO A 74 -14.20 0.57 0.51
N ARG A 75 -14.95 -0.41 0.99
CA ARG A 75 -15.02 -0.60 2.43
C ARG A 75 -13.68 -1.01 2.99
N PHE A 76 -13.02 -1.97 2.33
CA PHE A 76 -11.72 -2.39 2.80
C PHE A 76 -10.72 -1.25 2.69
N THR A 77 -10.84 -0.42 1.66
CA THR A 77 -9.94 0.70 1.50
C THR A 77 -10.05 1.63 2.70
N SER A 78 -11.26 1.89 3.14
CA SER A 78 -11.45 2.75 4.29
C SER A 78 -10.80 2.16 5.53
N GLU A 79 -10.94 0.86 5.72
CA GLU A 79 -10.35 0.21 6.87
C GLU A 79 -8.84 0.24 6.78
N LEU A 80 -8.32 0.06 5.58
CA LEU A 80 -6.88 0.06 5.39
C LEU A 80 -6.29 1.45 5.69
N ILE A 81 -6.98 2.49 5.29
CA ILE A 81 -6.51 3.83 5.55
C ILE A 81 -6.38 4.04 7.06
N GLU A 82 -7.36 3.60 7.81
CA GLU A 82 -7.29 3.78 9.24
C GLU A 82 -6.18 2.94 9.84
N ALA A 83 -6.02 1.73 9.36
CA ALA A 83 -4.97 0.86 9.88
C ALA A 83 -3.60 1.40 9.56
N LEU A 84 -3.42 1.93 8.36
CA LEU A 84 -2.15 2.50 7.98
C LEU A 84 -1.85 3.73 8.83
N HIS A 85 -2.84 4.56 9.04
CA HIS A 85 -2.63 5.77 9.82
C HIS A 85 -2.24 5.40 11.25
N ASP A 86 -2.92 4.44 11.83
CA ASP A 86 -2.65 4.04 13.19
C ASP A 86 -1.26 3.45 13.32
N ASN A 87 -0.91 2.56 12.41
CA ASN A 87 0.39 1.93 12.48
C ASN A 87 1.52 2.90 12.19
N PHE A 88 1.30 3.81 11.27
CA PHE A 88 2.34 4.78 10.95
C PHE A 88 2.56 5.72 12.15
N SER A 89 1.49 6.07 12.84
CA SER A 89 1.61 6.92 14.01
C SER A 89 2.41 6.21 15.10
N LYS A 90 2.15 4.91 15.28
CA LYS A 90 2.89 4.16 16.27
C LYS A 90 4.37 4.06 15.89
N TRP A 91 4.62 3.87 14.60
CA TRP A 91 5.99 3.77 14.15
C TRP A 91 6.74 5.07 14.42
N ARG A 92 6.09 6.21 14.10
CA ARG A 92 6.73 7.49 14.32
C ARG A 92 7.05 7.69 15.80
N TYR A 93 6.14 7.33 16.66
CA TYR A 93 6.34 7.49 18.08
C TYR A 93 7.50 6.62 18.55
N THR A 94 7.52 5.38 18.11
CA THR A 94 8.54 4.44 18.53
C THR A 94 9.92 4.85 18.02
N GLN A 95 10.00 5.33 16.82
CA GLN A 95 11.27 5.67 16.23
C GLN A 95 11.74 7.06 16.62
N GLY A 96 10.89 7.86 17.22
CA GLY A 96 11.28 9.19 17.54
C GLY A 96 11.33 10.11 16.34
N VAL A 97 10.74 9.69 15.23
CA VAL A 97 10.77 10.49 14.02
C VAL A 97 9.65 11.48 14.07
N ARG A 98 9.94 12.75 13.92
CA ARG A 98 8.91 13.73 13.95
C ARG A 98 8.53 14.20 12.61
N ASP A 99 9.50 14.39 11.76
CA ASP A 99 9.23 14.90 10.45
C ASP A 99 9.87 14.03 9.41
N LEU A 100 9.19 13.83 8.33
CA LEU A 100 9.74 13.10 7.20
C LEU A 100 9.90 14.10 6.09
N PRO A 101 10.97 14.00 5.32
CA PRO A 101 11.13 14.90 4.19
C PRO A 101 10.04 14.67 3.19
N GLU A 102 9.35 15.73 2.84
CA GLU A 102 8.25 15.55 1.94
C GLU A 102 8.72 15.16 0.57
N SER A 103 9.92 15.52 0.24
CA SER A 103 10.41 15.18 -1.08
C SER A 103 10.57 13.70 -1.27
N GLU A 104 10.50 12.94 -0.20
CA GLU A 104 10.60 11.53 -0.38
C GLU A 104 9.26 10.87 -0.52
N THR A 105 8.22 11.64 -0.56
CA THR A 105 6.90 11.07 -0.70
C THR A 105 6.57 10.98 -2.16
N HIS A 106 6.36 9.82 -2.65
CA HIS A 106 6.07 9.62 -4.04
C HIS A 106 4.74 8.95 -4.18
N HIS A 107 3.71 9.76 -4.32
CA HIS A 107 2.44 9.13 -4.55
C HIS A 107 1.63 10.05 -5.44
N GLU A 108 0.88 9.47 -6.32
CA GLU A 108 0.08 10.21 -7.25
C GLU A 108 -1.28 9.62 -7.32
N SER A 109 -2.24 10.43 -7.53
CA SER A 109 -3.61 9.99 -7.67
C SER A 109 -3.99 10.13 -9.12
N GLU A 110 -4.37 9.03 -9.72
CA GLU A 110 -4.79 9.09 -11.10
C GLU A 110 -6.10 9.83 -11.19
N ASP A 111 -6.87 9.82 -10.13
CA ASP A 111 -8.10 10.56 -10.15
C ASP A 111 -7.82 12.04 -10.21
N ALA A 112 -6.86 12.49 -9.49
CA ALA A 112 -6.53 13.88 -9.54
C ALA A 112 -6.05 14.25 -10.93
N ASP A 113 -5.28 13.36 -11.51
CA ASP A 113 -4.81 13.62 -12.83
C ASP A 113 -5.95 13.68 -13.80
N LEU A 114 -6.89 12.80 -13.64
CA LEU A 114 -8.01 12.81 -14.54
C LEU A 114 -8.84 14.05 -14.35
N ASP A 115 -8.99 14.49 -13.13
CA ASP A 115 -9.76 15.67 -12.89
C ASP A 115 -9.08 16.84 -13.56
N ASP A 116 -7.80 16.89 -13.47
CA ASP A 116 -7.12 17.96 -14.11
C ASP A 116 -7.36 17.93 -15.58
N GLU A 117 -7.37 16.77 -16.15
CA GLU A 117 -7.57 16.70 -17.53
C GLU A 117 -8.94 17.00 -17.86
N ALA A 118 -9.80 16.45 -17.15
CA ALA A 118 -11.14 16.57 -17.50
C ALA A 118 -11.55 17.83 -17.11
N GLY A 119 -11.24 18.13 -16.00
CA GLY A 119 -11.80 19.22 -15.68
C GLY A 119 -10.93 20.12 -15.79
N GLY A 120 -9.99 19.61 -15.66
CA GLY A 120 -9.21 20.30 -15.45
C GLY A 120 -9.44 21.22 -16.05
N PRO A 121 -9.50 21.32 -16.37
CA PRO A 121 -9.62 22.12 -16.91
C PRO A 121 -10.47 22.74 -16.33
N ASP A 122 -10.78 22.57 -15.92
CA ASP A 122 -11.66 23.07 -15.44
C ASP A 122 -11.38 23.85 -14.82
#